data_5625d1776a72fd7bea3ba90c8126bd99
#
_entry.id   5625d1776a72fd7bea3ba90c8126bd99
#
_cell.length_a   1.000
_cell.length_b   1.000
_cell.length_c   1.000
_cell.angle_alpha   90.00
_cell.angle_beta   90.00
_cell.angle_gamma   90.00
#
_symmetry.space_group_name_H-M   'P 1'
#
loop_
_entity.id
_entity.type
_entity.pdbx_description
1 polymer ?
#
loop_
_entity_poly.entity_id
_entity_poly.type
_entity_poly.pdbx_seq_one_letter_code
_entity_poly.pdbx_strand_id
1 'polypeptide(L)'
;KVKIAKIDKETLAFKAQGDSALRGAVYGLYAKEDIVHPDGTTGVLYKQDSLIAQGVIGDDGTLEFSELYLGEMYVKEITPPEGYTLDTTKYEVSVTYEGQDVAEVTRDLTVKEQVKKQAFQLIKVSEDGEQTETDLVAGAGFKVYLLSDLTQVKNGKLKPSNGESYTASDFKNYDFIKEQVAVTYENGTAVPVPELITDTKGYAVSPELPYGSYVVVESTTPENLKTIDPFVVNVENDSREPMQWRVFDDRPFEFLLKIVKKDAQTGNTVLKAGASYKIYDVTNKKYVEQVVQYPKKEKISVFKTNEEGYLITPQELKCATYRIEEVKAPEGFVRQGSEESLYDGTTIISPLEQTTKGTYKENPQSAIEITVSSNTAHQIDPDTGAAIVEVEQKNDEQVGSLLLTKKGEQLTEVTGDSVLEKVKTLVSKVKNAVSGKEETGIYKDFKYEETGVEGAQFEVYAKDTIYSPDGAKDEA
;
A
#
# COMPACT_ATOMS: atom_id res chain seq x y z
N LYS A 1 -21.13 -56.91 -21.95
CA LYS A 1 -20.14 -56.02 -21.40
C LYS A 1 -20.73 -55.06 -20.36
N VAL A 2 -19.88 -54.55 -19.45
CA VAL A 2 -20.26 -53.55 -18.46
C VAL A 2 -19.39 -52.31 -18.70
N LYS A 3 -20.05 -51.19 -18.96
CA LYS A 3 -19.41 -49.88 -19.12
C LYS A 3 -19.63 -49.04 -17.87
N ILE A 4 -18.57 -48.51 -17.31
CA ILE A 4 -18.58 -47.66 -16.16
C ILE A 4 -18.26 -46.22 -16.58
N ALA A 5 -19.13 -45.28 -16.26
CA ALA A 5 -18.86 -43.85 -16.36
C ALA A 5 -18.68 -43.28 -14.96
N LYS A 6 -17.55 -42.66 -14.69
CA LYS A 6 -17.23 -42.05 -13.41
C LYS A 6 -17.53 -40.58 -13.42
N ILE A 7 -18.21 -40.10 -12.37
CA ILE A 7 -18.46 -38.65 -12.17
C ILE A 7 -18.18 -38.24 -10.74
N ASP A 8 -17.87 -36.97 -10.55
CA ASP A 8 -17.81 -36.32 -9.22
C ASP A 8 -19.25 -36.14 -8.71
N LYS A 9 -19.46 -36.42 -7.43
CA LYS A 9 -20.78 -36.38 -6.79
C LYS A 9 -21.37 -34.98 -6.69
N GLU A 10 -20.54 -33.94 -6.62
CA GLU A 10 -20.97 -32.56 -6.45
C GLU A 10 -20.98 -31.79 -7.77
N THR A 11 -20.01 -32.02 -8.65
CA THR A 11 -20.02 -31.43 -10.00
C THR A 11 -21.02 -32.09 -10.94
N LEU A 12 -21.49 -33.31 -10.62
CA LEU A 12 -22.38 -34.15 -11.42
C LEU A 12 -21.83 -34.41 -12.84
N ALA A 13 -20.53 -34.36 -13.03
CA ALA A 13 -19.85 -34.55 -14.30
C ALA A 13 -18.48 -35.23 -14.09
N PHE A 14 -17.84 -35.62 -15.18
CA PHE A 14 -16.43 -36.04 -15.18
C PHE A 14 -15.55 -34.79 -15.10
N LYS A 15 -15.65 -34.11 -13.96
CA LYS A 15 -14.92 -32.87 -13.67
C LYS A 15 -14.46 -32.90 -12.19
N ALA A 16 -13.16 -33.05 -12.00
CA ALA A 16 -12.55 -33.05 -10.69
C ALA A 16 -12.62 -31.67 -10.03
N GLN A 17 -12.54 -31.62 -8.71
CA GLN A 17 -12.50 -30.41 -7.89
C GLN A 17 -11.11 -30.19 -7.30
N GLY A 18 -10.67 -28.94 -7.20
CA GLY A 18 -9.34 -28.59 -6.67
C GLY A 18 -8.23 -29.24 -7.48
N ASP A 19 -7.28 -29.86 -6.80
CA ASP A 19 -6.17 -30.60 -7.43
C ASP A 19 -6.41 -32.11 -7.51
N SER A 20 -7.65 -32.58 -7.27
CA SER A 20 -8.01 -33.99 -7.35
C SER A 20 -8.11 -34.49 -8.80
N ALA A 21 -8.11 -35.80 -8.99
CA ALA A 21 -8.24 -36.41 -10.29
C ALA A 21 -9.27 -37.55 -10.25
N LEU A 22 -10.18 -37.64 -11.24
CA LEU A 22 -11.16 -38.74 -11.35
C LEU A 22 -10.61 -39.95 -12.07
N ARG A 23 -9.58 -39.76 -12.92
CA ARG A 23 -8.86 -40.84 -13.60
C ARG A 23 -8.02 -41.66 -12.61
N GLY A 24 -7.72 -42.86 -12.94
CA GLY A 24 -6.85 -43.71 -12.14
C GLY A 24 -7.54 -44.49 -11.03
N ALA A 25 -8.85 -44.32 -10.85
CA ALA A 25 -9.64 -45.16 -9.95
C ALA A 25 -9.62 -46.62 -10.45
N VAL A 26 -9.45 -47.54 -9.52
CA VAL A 26 -9.43 -48.97 -9.83
C VAL A 26 -10.74 -49.59 -9.39
N TYR A 27 -11.45 -50.25 -10.32
CA TYR A 27 -12.68 -50.98 -10.09
C TYR A 27 -12.51 -52.45 -10.35
N GLY A 28 -13.13 -53.28 -9.52
CA GLY A 28 -13.30 -54.73 -9.72
C GLY A 28 -14.75 -55.05 -10.04
N LEU A 29 -14.90 -55.96 -10.98
CA LEU A 29 -16.18 -56.66 -11.28
C LEU A 29 -16.17 -57.99 -10.56
N TYR A 30 -17.20 -58.27 -9.75
CA TYR A 30 -17.30 -59.44 -8.92
C TYR A 30 -18.61 -60.22 -9.22
N ALA A 31 -18.57 -61.53 -9.06
CA ALA A 31 -19.77 -62.36 -9.14
C ALA A 31 -20.64 -62.09 -7.90
N LYS A 32 -21.92 -61.71 -8.06
CA LYS A 32 -22.87 -61.55 -6.99
C LYS A 32 -23.41 -62.90 -6.47
N GLU A 33 -23.47 -63.88 -7.39
CA GLU A 33 -23.80 -65.27 -7.15
C GLU A 33 -22.91 -66.17 -8.03
N ASP A 34 -22.98 -67.50 -7.89
CA ASP A 34 -22.20 -68.42 -8.70
C ASP A 34 -22.58 -68.26 -10.19
N ILE A 35 -21.61 -67.90 -11.03
CA ILE A 35 -21.79 -67.82 -12.48
C ILE A 35 -21.44 -69.17 -13.10
N VAL A 36 -22.39 -69.76 -13.78
CA VAL A 36 -22.30 -71.13 -14.33
C VAL A 36 -22.11 -71.01 -15.88
N HIS A 37 -21.29 -71.89 -16.45
CA HIS A 37 -21.13 -71.96 -17.88
C HIS A 37 -22.44 -72.38 -18.60
N PRO A 38 -22.84 -71.77 -19.70
CA PRO A 38 -24.13 -71.99 -20.35
C PRO A 38 -24.26 -73.35 -21.01
N ASP A 39 -23.15 -74.10 -21.15
CA ASP A 39 -23.19 -75.47 -21.78
C ASP A 39 -23.83 -76.53 -20.84
N GLY A 40 -24.08 -76.19 -19.56
CA GLY A 40 -24.67 -77.06 -18.55
C GLY A 40 -23.75 -78.20 -18.08
N THR A 41 -22.51 -78.29 -18.55
CA THR A 41 -21.55 -79.36 -18.25
C THR A 41 -20.27 -78.93 -17.62
N THR A 42 -19.78 -77.69 -17.93
CA THR A 42 -18.52 -77.15 -17.43
C THR A 42 -18.63 -76.77 -15.93
N GLY A 43 -19.83 -76.44 -15.44
CA GLY A 43 -20.08 -76.11 -14.06
C GLY A 43 -19.83 -74.62 -13.73
N VAL A 44 -19.43 -74.32 -12.51
CA VAL A 44 -19.25 -72.93 -11.97
C VAL A 44 -17.95 -72.34 -12.48
N LEU A 45 -18.04 -71.21 -13.17
CA LEU A 45 -16.91 -70.44 -13.66
C LEU A 45 -16.37 -69.47 -12.61
N TYR A 46 -17.28 -68.77 -11.93
CA TYR A 46 -16.95 -67.82 -10.90
C TYR A 46 -17.83 -68.10 -9.69
N LYS A 47 -17.21 -68.26 -8.52
CA LYS A 47 -17.91 -68.39 -7.24
C LYS A 47 -18.42 -67.03 -6.81
N GLN A 48 -19.49 -67.04 -6.00
CA GLN A 48 -19.97 -65.83 -5.32
C GLN A 48 -18.84 -65.05 -4.66
N ASP A 49 -18.85 -63.71 -4.82
CA ASP A 49 -17.86 -62.75 -4.29
C ASP A 49 -16.43 -62.90 -4.90
N SER A 50 -16.23 -63.78 -5.90
CA SER A 50 -14.94 -63.84 -6.62
C SER A 50 -14.78 -62.70 -7.64
N LEU A 51 -13.55 -62.23 -7.79
CA LEU A 51 -13.18 -61.23 -8.80
C LEU A 51 -13.26 -61.83 -10.22
N ILE A 52 -14.03 -61.20 -11.09
CA ILE A 52 -14.17 -61.58 -12.51
C ILE A 52 -13.16 -60.83 -13.35
N ALA A 53 -13.09 -59.50 -13.17
CA ALA A 53 -12.20 -58.62 -13.89
C ALA A 53 -11.85 -57.40 -13.05
N GLN A 54 -10.74 -56.74 -13.39
CA GLN A 54 -10.29 -55.51 -12.78
C GLN A 54 -9.84 -54.55 -13.86
N GLY A 55 -10.10 -53.25 -13.67
CA GLY A 55 -9.68 -52.23 -14.61
C GLY A 55 -9.52 -50.87 -13.96
N VAL A 56 -9.00 -49.92 -14.73
CA VAL A 56 -8.69 -48.56 -14.31
C VAL A 56 -9.51 -47.57 -15.13
N ILE A 57 -10.10 -46.59 -14.48
CA ILE A 57 -10.79 -45.47 -15.15
C ILE A 57 -9.76 -44.67 -15.96
N GLY A 58 -10.06 -44.55 -17.26
CA GLY A 58 -9.22 -43.82 -18.22
C GLY A 58 -9.36 -42.29 -18.16
N ASP A 59 -8.64 -41.62 -19.05
CA ASP A 59 -8.66 -40.13 -19.17
C ASP A 59 -10.02 -39.60 -19.67
N ASP A 60 -10.83 -40.47 -20.32
CA ASP A 60 -12.20 -40.16 -20.73
C ASP A 60 -13.26 -40.38 -19.66
N GLY A 61 -12.85 -40.79 -18.46
CA GLY A 61 -13.74 -41.08 -17.34
C GLY A 61 -14.48 -42.39 -17.44
N THR A 62 -14.06 -43.30 -18.34
CA THR A 62 -14.75 -44.56 -18.56
C THR A 62 -13.86 -45.79 -18.31
N LEU A 63 -14.51 -46.91 -18.04
CA LEU A 63 -13.91 -48.23 -17.97
C LEU A 63 -14.90 -49.22 -18.59
N GLU A 64 -14.44 -50.16 -19.42
CA GLU A 64 -15.24 -51.21 -19.99
C GLU A 64 -14.70 -52.59 -19.59
N PHE A 65 -15.58 -53.45 -19.08
CA PHE A 65 -15.35 -54.88 -18.93
C PHE A 65 -16.08 -55.59 -20.08
N SER A 66 -15.36 -56.29 -20.94
CA SER A 66 -15.88 -57.04 -22.10
C SER A 66 -15.73 -58.55 -21.93
N GLU A 67 -16.26 -59.33 -22.85
CA GLU A 67 -16.17 -60.78 -22.88
C GLU A 67 -16.67 -61.47 -21.59
N LEU A 68 -17.75 -60.93 -21.02
CA LEU A 68 -18.33 -61.43 -19.80
C LEU A 68 -19.35 -62.53 -20.08
N TYR A 69 -19.38 -63.55 -19.20
CA TYR A 69 -20.50 -64.51 -19.12
C TYR A 69 -21.75 -63.85 -18.57
N LEU A 70 -22.93 -64.39 -18.89
CA LEU A 70 -24.20 -63.94 -18.32
C LEU A 70 -24.24 -64.28 -16.81
N GLY A 71 -24.80 -63.44 -16.02
CA GLY A 71 -24.94 -63.61 -14.56
C GLY A 71 -25.18 -62.32 -13.82
N GLU A 72 -25.46 -62.48 -12.52
CA GLU A 72 -25.57 -61.36 -11.57
C GLU A 72 -24.18 -61.01 -11.04
N MET A 73 -23.83 -59.74 -11.17
CA MET A 73 -22.51 -59.20 -10.83
C MET A 73 -22.65 -57.93 -9.99
N TYR A 74 -21.56 -57.46 -9.41
CA TYR A 74 -21.47 -56.14 -8.86
C TYR A 74 -20.09 -55.52 -9.16
N VAL A 75 -20.09 -54.20 -9.32
CA VAL A 75 -18.90 -53.39 -9.42
C VAL A 75 -18.58 -52.78 -8.08
N LYS A 76 -17.32 -52.78 -7.68
CA LYS A 76 -16.84 -52.18 -6.45
C LYS A 76 -15.52 -51.46 -6.68
N GLU A 77 -15.34 -50.30 -6.09
CA GLU A 77 -14.05 -49.61 -6.11
C GLU A 77 -13.04 -50.37 -5.23
N ILE A 78 -11.85 -50.57 -5.76
CA ILE A 78 -10.71 -51.19 -5.07
C ILE A 78 -9.76 -50.10 -4.55
N THR A 79 -9.47 -49.09 -5.39
CA THR A 79 -8.59 -47.99 -5.06
C THR A 79 -9.20 -46.69 -5.56
N PRO A 80 -9.43 -45.72 -4.68
CA PRO A 80 -9.95 -44.41 -5.10
C PRO A 80 -8.88 -43.64 -5.88
N PRO A 81 -9.27 -42.70 -6.74
CA PRO A 81 -8.34 -41.82 -7.40
C PRO A 81 -7.83 -40.76 -6.43
N GLU A 82 -6.81 -40.01 -6.87
CA GLU A 82 -6.18 -38.98 -6.06
C GLU A 82 -7.19 -37.91 -5.61
N GLY A 83 -7.18 -37.60 -4.32
CA GLY A 83 -8.04 -36.58 -3.73
C GLY A 83 -9.49 -36.99 -3.48
N TYR A 84 -9.85 -38.24 -3.70
CA TYR A 84 -11.19 -38.80 -3.45
C TYR A 84 -11.19 -39.80 -2.29
N THR A 85 -12.36 -40.00 -1.70
CA THR A 85 -12.59 -41.03 -0.67
C THR A 85 -12.96 -42.35 -1.33
N LEU A 86 -12.59 -43.47 -0.69
CA LEU A 86 -12.97 -44.80 -1.19
C LEU A 86 -14.48 -44.98 -1.17
N ASP A 87 -15.10 -45.28 -2.30
CA ASP A 87 -16.49 -45.70 -2.39
C ASP A 87 -16.63 -47.21 -2.12
N THR A 88 -17.24 -47.54 -0.98
CA THR A 88 -17.47 -48.93 -0.57
C THR A 88 -18.76 -49.52 -1.14
N THR A 89 -19.52 -48.79 -1.95
CA THR A 89 -20.77 -49.21 -2.54
C THR A 89 -20.58 -50.37 -3.50
N LYS A 90 -21.42 -51.40 -3.37
CA LYS A 90 -21.53 -52.47 -4.38
C LYS A 90 -22.61 -52.09 -5.40
N TYR A 91 -22.19 -51.75 -6.62
CA TYR A 91 -23.09 -51.40 -7.71
C TYR A 91 -23.53 -52.69 -8.44
N GLU A 92 -24.75 -53.12 -8.23
CA GLU A 92 -25.28 -54.33 -8.82
C GLU A 92 -25.52 -54.19 -10.32
N VAL A 93 -25.11 -55.19 -11.08
CA VAL A 93 -25.21 -55.23 -12.54
C VAL A 93 -25.69 -56.61 -12.95
N SER A 94 -26.84 -56.68 -13.63
CA SER A 94 -27.42 -57.92 -14.18
C SER A 94 -27.16 -58.03 -15.66
N VAL A 95 -26.35 -59.01 -16.08
CA VAL A 95 -26.04 -59.32 -17.48
C VAL A 95 -26.81 -60.58 -17.82
N THR A 96 -28.05 -60.41 -18.27
CA THR A 96 -29.01 -61.54 -18.52
C THR A 96 -29.22 -61.71 -20.02
N TYR A 97 -29.70 -62.90 -20.39
CA TYR A 97 -30.05 -63.24 -21.75
C TYR A 97 -31.16 -62.34 -22.32
N GLU A 98 -30.94 -61.74 -23.47
CA GLU A 98 -31.85 -60.80 -24.13
C GLU A 98 -32.41 -61.32 -25.44
N GLY A 99 -32.27 -62.60 -25.72
CA GLY A 99 -32.77 -63.24 -26.96
C GLY A 99 -31.66 -63.64 -27.90
N GLN A 100 -31.99 -64.52 -28.87
CA GLN A 100 -31.03 -65.16 -29.76
C GLN A 100 -30.39 -64.21 -30.77
N ASP A 101 -30.97 -63.04 -31.00
CA ASP A 101 -30.47 -62.03 -31.98
C ASP A 101 -29.54 -61.01 -31.34
N VAL A 102 -29.27 -61.07 -30.01
CA VAL A 102 -28.40 -60.23 -29.27
C VAL A 102 -27.07 -60.90 -29.02
N ALA A 103 -26.05 -60.52 -29.80
CA ALA A 103 -24.72 -61.14 -29.71
C ALA A 103 -23.96 -60.70 -28.45
N GLU A 104 -24.19 -59.45 -27.96
CA GLU A 104 -23.51 -58.91 -26.80
C GLU A 104 -24.46 -58.02 -25.96
N VAL A 105 -24.68 -58.40 -24.74
CA VAL A 105 -25.46 -57.59 -23.77
C VAL A 105 -24.59 -56.51 -23.19
N THR A 106 -25.04 -55.24 -23.25
CA THR A 106 -24.32 -54.10 -22.69
C THR A 106 -25.10 -53.54 -21.51
N ARG A 107 -24.38 -53.20 -20.42
CA ARG A 107 -24.88 -52.46 -19.25
C ARG A 107 -24.06 -51.24 -18.99
N ASP A 108 -24.72 -50.10 -18.87
CA ASP A 108 -24.08 -48.84 -18.52
C ASP A 108 -24.30 -48.54 -17.01
N LEU A 109 -23.23 -48.19 -16.36
CA LEU A 109 -23.22 -47.89 -14.91
C LEU A 109 -22.58 -46.51 -14.69
N THR A 110 -23.23 -45.65 -13.94
CA THR A 110 -22.63 -44.38 -13.47
C THR A 110 -22.27 -44.50 -12.00
N VAL A 111 -21.00 -44.31 -11.70
CA VAL A 111 -20.47 -44.30 -10.31
C VAL A 111 -20.13 -42.88 -9.91
N LYS A 112 -20.39 -42.54 -8.64
CA LYS A 112 -20.22 -41.18 -8.12
C LYS A 112 -19.17 -41.18 -7.03
N GLU A 113 -18.23 -40.27 -7.14
CA GLU A 113 -17.14 -40.12 -6.18
C GLU A 113 -17.30 -38.89 -5.27
N GLN A 114 -16.92 -39.02 -4.04
CA GLN A 114 -16.86 -37.92 -3.07
C GLN A 114 -15.43 -37.42 -2.97
N VAL A 115 -15.21 -36.15 -3.37
CA VAL A 115 -13.92 -35.48 -3.18
C VAL A 115 -13.65 -35.31 -1.66
N LYS A 116 -12.39 -35.49 -1.27
CA LYS A 116 -11.95 -35.15 0.10
C LYS A 116 -12.09 -33.66 0.34
N LYS A 117 -12.63 -33.26 1.47
CA LYS A 117 -12.83 -31.88 1.83
C LYS A 117 -12.47 -31.60 3.29
N GLN A 118 -11.92 -30.42 3.51
CA GLN A 118 -11.70 -29.91 4.86
C GLN A 118 -11.71 -28.39 4.88
N ALA A 119 -12.33 -27.79 5.88
CA ALA A 119 -12.20 -26.36 6.16
C ALA A 119 -10.86 -26.06 6.83
N PHE A 120 -10.41 -24.82 6.75
CA PHE A 120 -9.36 -24.29 7.61
C PHE A 120 -9.90 -23.14 8.47
N GLN A 121 -9.26 -22.91 9.57
CA GLN A 121 -9.59 -21.87 10.52
C GLN A 121 -8.35 -21.03 10.79
N LEU A 122 -8.50 -19.72 10.86
CA LEU A 122 -7.43 -18.81 11.24
C LEU A 122 -7.87 -17.92 12.40
N ILE A 123 -6.91 -17.48 13.19
CA ILE A 123 -7.08 -16.42 14.17
C ILE A 123 -6.07 -15.31 13.84
N LYS A 124 -6.55 -14.07 13.89
CA LYS A 124 -5.74 -12.90 13.69
C LYS A 124 -5.59 -12.11 14.98
N VAL A 125 -4.37 -11.78 15.31
CA VAL A 125 -4.01 -10.99 16.49
C VAL A 125 -3.12 -9.82 16.05
N SER A 126 -3.16 -8.71 16.80
CA SER A 126 -2.19 -7.64 16.62
C SER A 126 -1.16 -7.66 17.73
N GLU A 127 0.10 -7.57 17.37
CA GLU A 127 1.20 -7.42 18.31
C GLU A 127 1.50 -5.92 18.46
N ASP A 128 0.95 -5.30 19.48
CA ASP A 128 1.34 -3.94 19.85
C ASP A 128 2.61 -4.04 20.69
N GLY A 129 3.75 -3.65 20.15
CA GLY A 129 5.08 -3.85 20.74
C GLY A 129 5.32 -3.22 22.13
N GLU A 130 4.31 -2.62 22.73
CA GLU A 130 4.32 -2.08 24.09
C GLU A 130 3.30 -2.77 25.03
N GLN A 131 2.43 -3.65 24.52
CA GLN A 131 1.43 -4.33 25.31
C GLN A 131 1.77 -5.80 25.54
N THR A 132 1.52 -6.29 26.74
CA THR A 132 1.67 -7.70 27.11
C THR A 132 0.45 -8.55 26.75
N GLU A 133 -0.62 -7.93 26.25
CA GLU A 133 -1.86 -8.58 25.83
C GLU A 133 -1.97 -8.54 24.30
N THR A 134 -2.29 -9.70 23.74
CA THR A 134 -2.54 -9.88 22.32
C THR A 134 -3.96 -9.44 22.01
N ASP A 135 -4.13 -8.38 21.22
CA ASP A 135 -5.46 -7.93 20.80
C ASP A 135 -5.97 -8.77 19.63
N LEU A 136 -7.21 -9.23 19.75
CA LEU A 136 -7.89 -9.97 18.69
C LEU A 136 -8.37 -8.99 17.61
N VAL A 137 -8.06 -9.30 16.35
CA VAL A 137 -8.30 -8.40 15.21
C VAL A 137 -9.55 -8.81 14.44
N ALA A 138 -10.60 -7.99 14.55
CA ALA A 138 -11.83 -8.14 13.77
C ALA A 138 -11.77 -7.40 12.44
N GLY A 139 -12.51 -7.89 11.43
CA GLY A 139 -12.68 -7.20 10.15
C GLY A 139 -11.53 -7.38 9.15
N ALA A 140 -10.54 -8.22 9.44
CA ALA A 140 -9.55 -8.63 8.46
C ALA A 140 -10.19 -9.55 7.42
N GLY A 141 -10.05 -9.23 6.13
CA GLY A 141 -10.61 -9.98 5.02
C GLY A 141 -9.57 -10.84 4.31
N PHE A 142 -9.93 -12.07 3.95
CA PHE A 142 -9.03 -13.01 3.26
C PHE A 142 -9.71 -13.61 2.04
N LYS A 143 -9.02 -13.62 0.91
CA LYS A 143 -9.42 -14.33 -0.31
C LYS A 143 -8.62 -15.60 -0.48
N VAL A 144 -9.27 -16.63 -0.99
CA VAL A 144 -8.71 -17.97 -1.18
C VAL A 144 -8.61 -18.27 -2.66
N TYR A 145 -7.45 -18.69 -3.12
CA TYR A 145 -7.17 -19.04 -4.51
C TYR A 145 -6.66 -20.46 -4.60
N LEU A 146 -7.11 -21.24 -5.59
CA LEU A 146 -6.50 -22.53 -5.87
C LEU A 146 -5.12 -22.29 -6.52
N LEU A 147 -4.07 -22.80 -5.91
CA LEU A 147 -2.69 -22.56 -6.35
C LEU A 147 -2.45 -22.99 -7.80
N SER A 148 -2.94 -24.17 -8.19
CA SER A 148 -2.80 -24.68 -9.56
C SER A 148 -3.56 -23.86 -10.61
N ASP A 149 -4.55 -23.07 -10.20
CA ASP A 149 -5.33 -22.21 -11.09
C ASP A 149 -4.66 -20.86 -11.35
N LEU A 150 -3.67 -20.46 -10.57
CA LEU A 150 -2.99 -19.18 -10.76
C LEU A 150 -2.28 -19.12 -12.11
N THR A 151 -2.38 -17.99 -12.80
CA THR A 151 -1.86 -17.84 -14.17
C THR A 151 -0.37 -18.12 -14.28
N GLN A 152 0.41 -17.66 -13.30
CA GLN A 152 1.86 -17.90 -13.29
C GLN A 152 2.21 -19.35 -13.03
N VAL A 153 1.43 -20.05 -12.20
CA VAL A 153 1.61 -21.50 -11.96
C VAL A 153 1.28 -22.28 -13.24
N LYS A 154 0.15 -21.98 -13.89
CA LYS A 154 -0.24 -22.59 -15.18
C LYS A 154 0.82 -22.39 -16.26
N ASN A 155 1.47 -21.25 -16.30
CA ASN A 155 2.56 -20.96 -17.23
C ASN A 155 3.93 -21.51 -16.77
N GLY A 156 3.98 -22.21 -15.63
CA GLY A 156 5.21 -22.78 -15.08
C GLY A 156 6.23 -21.77 -14.56
N LYS A 157 5.81 -20.53 -14.28
CA LYS A 157 6.71 -19.47 -13.83
C LYS A 157 6.89 -19.41 -12.32
N LEU A 158 5.82 -19.70 -11.57
CA LEU A 158 5.86 -19.69 -10.11
C LEU A 158 6.25 -21.08 -9.59
N LYS A 159 7.31 -21.16 -8.82
CA LYS A 159 7.80 -22.39 -8.19
C LYS A 159 8.29 -22.07 -6.78
N PRO A 160 8.26 -23.04 -5.85
CA PRO A 160 8.83 -22.84 -4.54
C PRO A 160 10.32 -22.48 -4.61
N SER A 161 10.74 -21.43 -3.94
CA SER A 161 12.12 -20.97 -3.94
C SER A 161 13.08 -21.96 -3.27
N ASN A 162 12.59 -22.72 -2.28
CA ASN A 162 13.34 -23.77 -1.59
C ASN A 162 13.23 -25.16 -2.26
N GLY A 163 12.46 -25.28 -3.34
CA GLY A 163 12.25 -26.54 -4.06
C GLY A 163 11.28 -27.54 -3.40
N GLU A 164 10.74 -27.22 -2.22
CA GLU A 164 9.85 -28.11 -1.44
C GLU A 164 8.43 -27.56 -1.33
N SER A 165 8.29 -26.35 -0.77
CA SER A 165 6.99 -25.73 -0.52
C SER A 165 7.02 -24.24 -0.81
N TYR A 166 5.86 -23.68 -1.19
CA TYR A 166 5.74 -22.25 -1.41
C TYR A 166 5.86 -21.47 -0.09
N THR A 167 6.58 -20.35 -0.14
CA THR A 167 6.76 -19.39 0.95
C THR A 167 6.17 -18.05 0.57
N ALA A 168 6.01 -17.15 1.53
CA ALA A 168 5.52 -15.78 1.30
C ALA A 168 6.30 -15.04 0.20
N SER A 169 7.62 -15.25 0.14
CA SER A 169 8.49 -14.60 -0.85
C SER A 169 8.17 -14.99 -2.29
N ASP A 170 7.61 -16.17 -2.52
CA ASP A 170 7.24 -16.65 -3.85
C ASP A 170 6.08 -15.84 -4.45
N PHE A 171 5.27 -15.19 -3.59
CA PHE A 171 4.09 -14.41 -3.96
C PHE A 171 4.29 -12.89 -3.86
N LYS A 172 5.44 -12.39 -3.43
CA LYS A 172 5.70 -10.97 -3.12
C LYS A 172 5.28 -9.99 -4.23
N ASN A 173 5.37 -10.38 -5.49
CA ASN A 173 5.03 -9.54 -6.65
C ASN A 173 3.90 -10.13 -7.48
N TYR A 174 3.08 -11.02 -6.92
CA TYR A 174 2.00 -11.66 -7.63
C TYR A 174 0.73 -10.79 -7.61
N ASP A 175 0.14 -10.57 -8.80
CA ASP A 175 -1.08 -9.75 -8.94
C ASP A 175 -2.33 -10.62 -8.78
N PHE A 176 -2.76 -10.81 -7.53
CA PHE A 176 -3.97 -11.58 -7.20
C PHE A 176 -5.28 -10.92 -7.64
N ILE A 177 -5.28 -9.61 -7.95
CA ILE A 177 -6.50 -8.88 -8.35
C ILE A 177 -7.08 -9.44 -9.65
N LYS A 178 -6.22 -9.98 -10.54
CA LYS A 178 -6.60 -10.53 -11.84
C LYS A 178 -7.03 -12.00 -11.78
N GLU A 179 -6.84 -12.66 -10.65
CA GLU A 179 -7.13 -14.07 -10.50
C GLU A 179 -8.55 -14.29 -9.97
N GLN A 180 -9.13 -15.43 -10.33
CA GLN A 180 -10.42 -15.86 -9.80
C GLN A 180 -10.21 -16.58 -8.47
N VAL A 181 -11.04 -16.28 -7.48
CA VAL A 181 -11.05 -17.01 -6.22
C VAL A 181 -11.39 -18.48 -6.45
N ALA A 182 -10.95 -19.34 -5.54
CA ALA A 182 -11.27 -20.77 -5.55
C ALA A 182 -12.78 -20.99 -5.55
N VAL A 183 -13.21 -22.12 -6.09
CA VAL A 183 -14.62 -22.50 -6.15
C VAL A 183 -14.85 -23.84 -5.46
N THR A 184 -16.02 -23.99 -4.86
CA THR A 184 -16.62 -25.27 -4.46
C THR A 184 -17.79 -25.59 -5.38
N TYR A 185 -18.40 -26.76 -5.25
CA TYR A 185 -19.54 -27.13 -6.07
C TYR A 185 -20.73 -27.55 -5.23
N GLU A 186 -21.91 -27.07 -5.65
CA GLU A 186 -23.19 -27.49 -5.08
C GLU A 186 -24.14 -27.86 -6.23
N ASN A 187 -24.58 -29.13 -6.28
CA ASN A 187 -25.50 -29.65 -7.30
C ASN A 187 -25.12 -29.26 -8.76
N GLY A 188 -23.86 -29.44 -9.10
CA GLY A 188 -23.33 -29.16 -10.43
C GLY A 188 -22.97 -27.68 -10.68
N THR A 189 -23.26 -26.80 -9.75
CA THR A 189 -23.01 -25.35 -9.87
C THR A 189 -21.75 -24.95 -9.11
N ALA A 190 -20.86 -24.22 -9.76
CA ALA A 190 -19.67 -23.65 -9.13
C ALA A 190 -20.06 -22.48 -8.22
N VAL A 191 -19.64 -22.53 -6.97
CA VAL A 191 -19.84 -21.49 -5.95
C VAL A 191 -18.50 -20.91 -5.57
N PRO A 192 -18.25 -19.62 -5.84
CA PRO A 192 -17.01 -18.97 -5.42
C PRO A 192 -16.84 -18.99 -3.90
N VAL A 193 -15.62 -19.25 -3.44
CA VAL A 193 -15.29 -19.12 -2.02
C VAL A 193 -15.42 -17.64 -1.63
N PRO A 194 -16.28 -17.29 -0.66
CA PRO A 194 -16.47 -15.91 -0.24
C PRO A 194 -15.21 -15.39 0.45
N GLU A 195 -15.08 -14.06 0.50
CA GLU A 195 -14.07 -13.43 1.37
C GLU A 195 -14.31 -13.83 2.82
N LEU A 196 -13.28 -14.36 3.47
CA LEU A 196 -13.32 -14.75 4.86
C LEU A 196 -13.04 -13.52 5.71
N ILE A 197 -13.98 -13.14 6.58
CA ILE A 197 -13.82 -11.94 7.41
C ILE A 197 -13.71 -12.39 8.88
N THR A 198 -12.67 -11.89 9.58
CA THR A 198 -12.50 -12.19 11.00
C THR A 198 -13.59 -11.55 11.85
N ASP A 199 -14.13 -12.34 12.78
CA ASP A 199 -15.13 -11.90 13.72
C ASP A 199 -14.54 -11.07 14.88
N THR A 200 -15.36 -10.70 15.85
CA THR A 200 -14.93 -9.92 17.04
C THR A 200 -13.93 -10.63 17.94
N LYS A 201 -13.71 -11.93 17.71
CA LYS A 201 -12.70 -12.75 18.39
C LYS A 201 -11.50 -13.04 17.50
N GLY A 202 -11.39 -12.36 16.37
CA GLY A 202 -10.29 -12.53 15.42
C GLY A 202 -10.35 -13.82 14.61
N TYR A 203 -11.47 -14.56 14.62
CA TYR A 203 -11.58 -15.84 13.92
C TYR A 203 -12.23 -15.71 12.56
N ALA A 204 -11.66 -16.43 11.58
CA ALA A 204 -12.31 -16.69 10.31
C ALA A 204 -12.19 -18.18 9.96
N VAL A 205 -13.26 -18.74 9.39
CA VAL A 205 -13.34 -20.15 8.98
C VAL A 205 -13.72 -20.23 7.51
N SER A 206 -13.00 -21.02 6.73
CA SER A 206 -13.34 -21.27 5.34
C SER A 206 -14.54 -22.21 5.21
N PRO A 207 -15.25 -22.23 4.07
CA PRO A 207 -16.05 -23.40 3.72
C PRO A 207 -15.13 -24.63 3.60
N GLU A 208 -15.75 -25.83 3.55
CA GLU A 208 -15.01 -27.06 3.23
C GLU A 208 -14.43 -26.97 1.83
N LEU A 209 -13.10 -26.87 1.74
CA LEU A 209 -12.38 -26.78 0.47
C LEU A 209 -12.05 -28.19 -0.05
N PRO A 210 -12.14 -28.44 -1.37
CA PRO A 210 -11.72 -29.69 -1.96
C PRO A 210 -10.21 -29.96 -1.81
N TYR A 211 -9.81 -31.20 -1.96
CA TYR A 211 -8.40 -31.61 -2.02
C TYR A 211 -7.58 -30.69 -2.93
N GLY A 212 -6.47 -30.16 -2.41
CA GLY A 212 -5.59 -29.26 -3.17
C GLY A 212 -4.80 -28.29 -2.30
N SER A 213 -3.97 -27.50 -2.95
CA SER A 213 -3.17 -26.43 -2.32
C SER A 213 -3.80 -25.08 -2.62
N TYR A 214 -4.00 -24.27 -1.57
CA TYR A 214 -4.67 -22.98 -1.65
C TYR A 214 -3.77 -21.86 -1.14
N VAL A 215 -3.72 -20.76 -1.89
CA VAL A 215 -3.09 -19.52 -1.43
C VAL A 215 -4.15 -18.65 -0.78
N VAL A 216 -3.89 -18.25 0.44
CA VAL A 216 -4.75 -17.33 1.22
C VAL A 216 -4.07 -15.97 1.29
N VAL A 217 -4.77 -14.95 0.86
CA VAL A 217 -4.26 -13.58 0.73
C VAL A 217 -5.12 -12.64 1.55
N GLU A 218 -4.51 -11.84 2.40
CA GLU A 218 -5.24 -10.77 3.06
C GLU A 218 -5.64 -9.71 2.05
N SER A 219 -6.93 -9.55 1.82
CA SER A 219 -7.54 -8.63 0.86
C SER A 219 -8.04 -7.34 1.50
N THR A 220 -8.33 -7.40 2.80
CA THR A 220 -8.76 -6.26 3.61
C THR A 220 -7.98 -6.27 4.90
N THR A 221 -7.05 -5.31 5.03
CA THR A 221 -6.28 -5.13 6.26
C THR A 221 -6.98 -4.12 7.15
N PRO A 222 -7.21 -4.41 8.43
CA PRO A 222 -7.76 -3.45 9.37
C PRO A 222 -6.88 -2.20 9.50
N GLU A 223 -7.53 -1.08 9.84
CA GLU A 223 -6.87 0.21 9.89
C GLU A 223 -5.67 0.21 10.84
N ASN A 224 -4.57 0.84 10.40
CA ASN A 224 -3.30 0.98 11.13
C ASN A 224 -2.49 -0.29 11.34
N LEU A 225 -2.83 -1.37 10.64
CA LEU A 225 -2.04 -2.61 10.63
C LEU A 225 -1.36 -2.81 9.28
N LYS A 226 -0.28 -3.59 9.26
CA LYS A 226 0.41 -4.03 8.03
C LYS A 226 -0.29 -5.27 7.49
N THR A 227 -0.49 -5.33 6.18
CA THR A 227 -0.97 -6.54 5.50
C THR A 227 -0.01 -7.69 5.73
N ILE A 228 -0.53 -8.86 6.08
CA ILE A 228 0.30 -10.06 6.20
C ILE A 228 0.65 -10.62 4.82
N ASP A 229 1.76 -11.35 4.79
CA ASP A 229 2.18 -12.06 3.59
C ASP A 229 1.20 -13.21 3.24
N PRO A 230 1.01 -13.51 1.93
CA PRO A 230 0.23 -14.68 1.51
C PRO A 230 0.80 -15.98 2.08
N PHE A 231 -0.08 -16.91 2.43
CA PHE A 231 0.32 -18.21 2.95
C PHE A 231 -0.43 -19.35 2.25
N VAL A 232 0.13 -20.57 2.32
CA VAL A 232 -0.44 -21.74 1.65
C VAL A 232 -1.08 -22.67 2.67
N VAL A 233 -2.28 -23.15 2.32
CA VAL A 233 -3.05 -24.16 3.05
C VAL A 233 -3.22 -25.38 2.16
N ASN A 234 -2.85 -26.57 2.65
CA ASN A 234 -2.99 -27.84 1.93
C ASN A 234 -4.14 -28.64 2.51
N VAL A 235 -5.11 -28.99 1.67
CA VAL A 235 -6.22 -29.89 2.00
C VAL A 235 -5.90 -31.27 1.46
N GLU A 236 -5.56 -32.22 2.31
CA GLU A 236 -5.16 -33.59 1.96
C GLU A 236 -6.10 -34.65 2.55
N ASN A 237 -6.80 -34.27 3.62
CA ASN A 237 -7.66 -35.17 4.34
C ASN A 237 -9.14 -34.85 4.11
N ASP A 238 -10.00 -35.85 4.32
CA ASP A 238 -11.44 -35.67 4.42
C ASP A 238 -11.81 -35.56 5.90
N SER A 239 -12.22 -34.36 6.33
CA SER A 239 -12.56 -34.12 7.74
C SER A 239 -13.61 -33.03 7.89
N ARG A 240 -14.55 -33.24 8.78
CA ARG A 240 -15.54 -32.23 9.21
C ARG A 240 -14.97 -31.24 10.20
N GLU A 241 -13.86 -31.59 10.87
CA GLU A 241 -13.17 -30.70 11.79
C GLU A 241 -12.23 -29.77 10.96
N PRO A 242 -12.30 -28.46 11.15
CA PRO A 242 -11.36 -27.53 10.51
C PRO A 242 -9.92 -27.88 10.84
N MET A 243 -9.00 -27.65 9.89
CA MET A 243 -7.58 -27.76 10.14
C MET A 243 -7.17 -26.82 11.29
N GLN A 244 -6.06 -27.16 11.94
CA GLN A 244 -5.54 -26.43 13.09
C GLN A 244 -5.47 -24.92 12.82
N TRP A 245 -5.73 -24.17 13.87
CA TRP A 245 -5.71 -22.73 13.93
C TRP A 245 -4.37 -22.19 13.49
N ARG A 246 -4.41 -21.21 12.61
CA ARG A 246 -3.24 -20.42 12.26
C ARG A 246 -3.36 -19.07 12.94
N VAL A 247 -2.32 -18.71 13.69
CA VAL A 247 -2.22 -17.40 14.33
C VAL A 247 -1.38 -16.52 13.44
N PHE A 248 -1.89 -15.34 13.12
CA PHE A 248 -1.19 -14.33 12.35
C PHE A 248 -1.04 -13.08 13.19
N ASP A 249 0.20 -12.68 13.42
CA ASP A 249 0.53 -11.46 14.14
C ASP A 249 0.58 -10.30 13.16
N ASP A 250 -0.29 -9.32 13.37
CA ASP A 250 -0.24 -8.07 12.63
C ASP A 250 0.68 -7.09 13.35
N ARG A 251 1.65 -6.60 12.61
CA ARG A 251 2.46 -5.49 13.09
C ARG A 251 1.74 -4.18 12.85
N PRO A 252 1.83 -3.20 13.77
CA PRO A 252 1.36 -1.86 13.51
C PRO A 252 1.96 -1.31 12.21
N PHE A 253 1.17 -0.55 11.46
CA PHE A 253 1.72 0.20 10.34
C PHE A 253 2.61 1.30 10.88
N GLU A 254 3.88 1.28 10.49
CA GLU A 254 4.88 2.28 10.84
C GLU A 254 5.45 2.87 9.56
N PHE A 255 5.88 4.14 9.62
CA PHE A 255 6.35 4.87 8.45
C PHE A 255 7.51 5.82 8.80
N LEU A 256 8.35 6.07 7.82
CA LEU A 256 9.32 7.17 7.85
C LEU A 256 8.65 8.44 7.32
N LEU A 257 8.80 9.54 8.04
CA LEU A 257 8.30 10.84 7.59
C LEU A 257 9.40 11.55 6.79
N LYS A 258 9.10 11.85 5.51
CA LYS A 258 9.95 12.65 4.64
C LYS A 258 9.37 14.06 4.52
N ILE A 259 10.14 15.07 4.89
CA ILE A 259 9.75 16.48 4.74
C ILE A 259 10.61 17.08 3.63
N VAL A 260 9.98 17.54 2.55
CA VAL A 260 10.63 18.19 1.41
C VAL A 260 10.43 19.69 1.51
N LYS A 261 11.52 20.44 1.46
CA LYS A 261 11.49 21.89 1.50
C LYS A 261 11.29 22.46 0.10
N LYS A 262 10.26 23.28 -0.06
CA LYS A 262 9.91 23.93 -1.34
C LYS A 262 9.97 25.44 -1.21
N ASP A 263 10.37 26.11 -2.28
CA ASP A 263 10.22 27.53 -2.50
C ASP A 263 8.78 27.84 -2.91
N ALA A 264 8.16 28.79 -2.25
CA ALA A 264 6.74 29.15 -2.51
C ALA A 264 6.59 29.92 -3.83
N GLN A 265 7.61 30.65 -4.29
CA GLN A 265 7.61 31.45 -5.51
C GLN A 265 7.87 30.60 -6.76
N THR A 266 8.91 29.76 -6.70
CA THR A 266 9.35 28.95 -7.86
C THR A 266 8.73 27.57 -7.89
N GLY A 267 8.31 27.02 -6.72
CA GLY A 267 7.85 25.64 -6.57
C GLY A 267 9.00 24.60 -6.55
N ASN A 268 10.23 25.04 -6.72
CA ASN A 268 11.41 24.17 -6.72
C ASN A 268 11.73 23.64 -5.32
N THR A 269 12.45 22.52 -5.26
CA THR A 269 13.04 22.05 -4.00
C THR A 269 14.19 22.98 -3.62
N VAL A 270 14.20 23.40 -2.35
CA VAL A 270 15.27 24.25 -1.80
C VAL A 270 16.50 23.38 -1.54
N LEU A 271 17.47 23.41 -2.44
CA LEU A 271 18.70 22.60 -2.38
C LEU A 271 19.71 23.20 -1.38
N LYS A 272 19.24 23.36 -0.14
CA LYS A 272 20.05 23.88 0.97
C LYS A 272 19.75 23.12 2.24
N ALA A 273 20.81 22.72 2.95
CA ALA A 273 20.69 22.18 4.29
C ALA A 273 20.27 23.27 5.31
N GLY A 274 19.70 22.85 6.41
CA GLY A 274 19.57 23.69 7.60
C GLY A 274 18.16 24.16 7.96
N ALA A 275 17.13 23.87 7.14
CA ALA A 275 15.77 23.95 7.64
C ALA A 275 15.63 22.97 8.79
N SER A 276 15.05 23.40 9.88
CA SER A 276 14.97 22.60 11.11
C SER A 276 13.53 22.48 11.57
N TYR A 277 13.15 21.29 12.02
CA TYR A 277 11.79 20.94 12.37
C TYR A 277 11.71 20.25 13.73
N LYS A 278 10.65 20.50 14.46
CA LYS A 278 10.15 19.66 15.55
C LYS A 278 8.88 18.96 15.09
N ILE A 279 8.69 17.73 15.50
CA ILE A 279 7.50 16.93 15.20
C ILE A 279 6.78 16.69 16.51
N TYR A 280 5.54 17.14 16.61
CA TYR A 280 4.70 16.97 17.80
C TYR A 280 3.65 15.90 17.50
N ASP A 281 3.66 14.83 18.26
CA ASP A 281 2.62 13.80 18.26
C ASP A 281 1.41 14.33 19.01
N VAL A 282 0.38 14.75 18.25
CA VAL A 282 -0.85 15.35 18.79
C VAL A 282 -1.67 14.29 19.53
N THR A 283 -1.66 13.06 19.04
CA THR A 283 -2.39 11.93 19.64
C THR A 283 -1.84 11.60 21.03
N ASN A 284 -0.52 11.47 21.15
CA ASN A 284 0.15 11.11 22.41
C ASN A 284 0.63 12.33 23.20
N LYS A 285 0.40 13.56 22.73
CA LYS A 285 0.71 14.85 23.38
C LYS A 285 2.18 14.99 23.79
N LYS A 286 3.10 14.57 22.93
CA LYS A 286 4.56 14.62 23.18
C LYS A 286 5.33 14.95 21.90
N TYR A 287 6.51 15.55 22.06
CA TYR A 287 7.44 15.70 20.94
C TYR A 287 8.09 14.36 20.60
N VAL A 288 8.25 14.13 19.30
CA VAL A 288 8.99 12.98 18.77
C VAL A 288 10.47 13.16 19.10
N GLU A 289 11.03 12.15 19.75
CA GLU A 289 12.44 12.03 20.05
C GLU A 289 12.95 10.72 19.46
N GLN A 290 14.04 10.79 18.70
CA GLN A 290 14.60 9.62 18.02
C GLN A 290 16.11 9.51 18.28
N VAL A 291 16.64 8.29 18.19
CA VAL A 291 18.06 8.03 18.41
C VAL A 291 18.74 7.82 17.08
N VAL A 292 19.73 8.66 16.78
CA VAL A 292 20.64 8.49 15.65
C VAL A 292 21.85 7.69 16.12
N GLN A 293 22.26 6.68 15.34
CA GLN A 293 23.37 5.81 15.72
C GLN A 293 24.74 6.30 15.20
N TYR A 294 24.76 7.02 14.08
CA TYR A 294 25.96 7.48 13.39
C TYR A 294 25.90 8.99 13.13
N PRO A 295 27.02 9.73 13.20
CA PRO A 295 28.37 9.31 13.55
C PRO A 295 28.56 9.01 15.05
N LYS A 296 27.64 9.43 15.89
CA LYS A 296 27.60 9.19 17.32
C LYS A 296 26.19 8.89 17.76
N LYS A 297 26.03 7.97 18.70
CA LYS A 297 24.71 7.74 19.31
C LYS A 297 24.24 8.98 20.04
N GLU A 298 23.17 9.58 19.51
CA GLU A 298 22.62 10.81 20.03
C GLU A 298 21.08 10.78 19.95
N LYS A 299 20.43 11.34 20.98
CA LYS A 299 18.99 11.53 21.00
C LYS A 299 18.66 12.91 20.42
N ILE A 300 17.87 12.92 19.36
CA ILE A 300 17.47 14.16 18.68
C ILE A 300 15.97 14.39 18.81
N SER A 301 15.59 15.65 18.95
CA SER A 301 14.20 16.13 18.87
C SER A 301 14.04 17.24 17.81
N VAL A 302 15.13 17.64 17.17
CA VAL A 302 15.14 18.58 16.06
C VAL A 302 15.72 17.90 14.84
N PHE A 303 14.92 17.82 13.79
CA PHE A 303 15.25 17.18 12.52
C PHE A 303 15.66 18.26 11.51
N LYS A 304 16.69 18.01 10.70
CA LYS A 304 17.25 19.00 9.78
C LYS A 304 17.26 18.46 8.34
N THR A 305 16.96 19.35 7.39
CA THR A 305 17.13 19.02 5.97
C THR A 305 18.60 18.90 5.59
N ASN A 306 18.85 18.00 4.65
CA ASN A 306 20.16 17.83 3.99
C ASN A 306 20.37 18.85 2.84
N GLU A 307 21.47 18.75 2.12
CA GLU A 307 21.79 19.60 0.96
C GLU A 307 20.88 19.37 -0.25
N GLU A 308 20.16 18.23 -0.28
CA GLU A 308 19.16 17.91 -1.30
C GLU A 308 17.77 18.47 -0.98
N GLY A 309 17.64 19.22 0.12
CA GLY A 309 16.43 19.95 0.50
C GLY A 309 15.34 19.11 1.18
N TYR A 310 15.68 17.94 1.68
CA TYR A 310 14.74 17.11 2.42
C TYR A 310 15.36 16.53 3.70
N LEU A 311 14.50 16.05 4.58
CA LEU A 311 14.87 15.17 5.69
C LEU A 311 13.98 13.92 5.66
N ILE A 312 14.50 12.84 6.19
CA ILE A 312 13.74 11.63 6.52
C ILE A 312 13.98 11.32 7.99
N THR A 313 12.92 10.96 8.74
CA THR A 313 13.08 10.58 10.16
C THR A 313 13.96 9.34 10.28
N PRO A 314 14.94 9.32 11.21
CA PRO A 314 15.86 8.19 11.36
C PRO A 314 15.20 6.88 11.79
N GLN A 315 14.04 6.96 12.44
CA GLN A 315 13.27 5.83 12.92
C GLN A 315 11.82 5.97 12.44
N GLU A 316 11.15 4.84 12.25
CA GLU A 316 9.74 4.79 11.89
C GLU A 316 8.86 5.44 12.99
N LEU A 317 7.75 6.02 12.56
CA LEU A 317 6.70 6.62 13.38
C LEU A 317 5.45 5.74 13.32
N LYS A 318 4.68 5.69 14.39
CA LYS A 318 3.38 4.99 14.45
C LYS A 318 2.28 5.82 13.81
N CYS A 319 1.17 5.19 13.43
CA CYS A 319 -0.05 5.88 12.99
C CYS A 319 -0.56 6.82 14.08
N ALA A 320 -0.63 8.11 13.76
CA ALA A 320 -1.09 9.16 14.67
C ALA A 320 -1.32 10.47 13.90
N THR A 321 -1.81 11.49 14.61
CA THR A 321 -1.81 12.86 14.11
C THR A 321 -0.52 13.55 14.55
N TYR A 322 0.23 14.07 13.59
CA TYR A 322 1.49 14.77 13.82
C TYR A 322 1.39 16.22 13.37
N ARG A 323 1.94 17.12 14.16
CA ARG A 323 2.14 18.52 13.80
C ARG A 323 3.63 18.76 13.57
N ILE A 324 3.95 19.20 12.35
CA ILE A 324 5.29 19.49 11.90
C ILE A 324 5.53 20.98 12.05
N GLU A 325 6.43 21.36 12.94
CA GLU A 325 6.73 22.74 13.30
C GLU A 325 8.09 23.13 12.75
N GLU A 326 8.13 24.11 11.83
CA GLU A 326 9.41 24.65 11.38
C GLU A 326 9.96 25.60 12.43
N VAL A 327 11.13 25.30 12.97
CA VAL A 327 11.81 26.12 13.97
C VAL A 327 12.90 26.99 13.36
N LYS A 328 13.41 26.64 12.18
CA LYS A 328 14.38 27.43 11.42
C LYS A 328 14.18 27.22 9.94
N ALA A 329 14.02 28.33 9.17
CA ALA A 329 14.02 28.30 7.72
C ALA A 329 15.47 28.26 7.16
N PRO A 330 15.67 27.79 5.90
CA PRO A 330 16.96 27.92 5.23
C PRO A 330 17.37 29.39 5.01
N GLU A 331 18.64 29.63 4.81
CA GLU A 331 19.13 30.96 4.49
C GLU A 331 18.53 31.50 3.19
N GLY A 332 18.03 32.72 3.20
CA GLY A 332 17.35 33.37 2.08
C GLY A 332 15.82 33.21 2.11
N PHE A 333 15.28 32.47 3.07
CA PHE A 333 13.83 32.24 3.20
C PHE A 333 13.28 32.78 4.53
N VAL A 334 12.02 33.15 4.48
CA VAL A 334 11.25 33.57 5.67
C VAL A 334 10.48 32.39 6.20
N ARG A 335 10.57 32.15 7.50
CA ARG A 335 9.74 31.11 8.12
C ARG A 335 8.28 31.51 8.02
N GLN A 336 7.43 30.64 7.47
CA GLN A 336 5.99 30.91 7.33
C GLN A 336 5.30 31.12 8.68
N GLY A 337 4.40 32.11 8.73
CA GLY A 337 3.58 32.40 9.89
C GLY A 337 4.28 33.12 11.03
N SER A 338 5.44 33.70 10.80
CA SER A 338 6.25 34.34 11.85
C SER A 338 6.02 35.84 11.98
N GLU A 339 4.82 36.26 12.24
CA GLU A 339 4.69 37.61 12.86
C GLU A 339 5.17 37.61 14.31
N GLU A 340 5.23 36.43 14.96
CA GLU A 340 5.81 36.25 16.30
C GLU A 340 6.89 35.14 16.21
N SER A 341 8.11 35.49 16.55
CA SER A 341 9.26 34.60 16.53
C SER A 341 9.09 33.43 17.50
N LEU A 342 9.15 32.20 17.02
CA LEU A 342 9.33 31.01 17.87
C LEU A 342 10.76 30.89 18.38
N TYR A 343 11.57 31.92 18.15
CA TYR A 343 12.96 32.02 18.53
C TYR A 343 13.16 33.29 19.37
N ASP A 344 13.54 33.14 20.61
CA ASP A 344 13.77 34.27 21.55
C ASP A 344 15.17 34.89 21.42
N GLY A 345 15.93 34.52 20.40
CA GLY A 345 17.31 34.94 20.17
C GLY A 345 18.36 34.05 20.78
N THR A 346 18.00 33.17 21.71
CA THR A 346 18.90 32.23 22.38
C THR A 346 18.45 30.77 22.28
N THR A 347 17.16 30.54 22.28
CA THR A 347 16.57 29.19 22.34
C THR A 347 15.45 29.03 21.29
N ILE A 348 15.36 27.89 20.65
CA ILE A 348 14.22 27.56 19.81
C ILE A 348 13.08 27.16 20.76
N ILE A 349 12.00 27.94 20.75
CA ILE A 349 10.83 27.72 21.60
C ILE A 349 9.74 27.11 20.75
N SER A 350 9.18 25.95 21.16
CA SER A 350 8.03 25.39 20.45
C SER A 350 6.75 26.20 20.75
N PRO A 351 5.78 26.22 19.82
CA PRO A 351 4.49 26.88 20.06
C PRO A 351 3.80 26.41 21.33
N LEU A 352 3.91 25.14 21.67
CA LEU A 352 3.31 24.54 22.86
C LEU A 352 3.99 24.93 24.16
N GLU A 353 5.31 25.09 24.16
CA GLU A 353 6.05 25.56 25.32
C GLU A 353 5.69 27.03 25.64
N GLN A 354 5.37 27.81 24.61
CA GLN A 354 4.95 29.20 24.77
C GLN A 354 3.50 29.32 25.26
N THR A 355 2.59 28.44 24.83
CA THR A 355 1.21 28.44 25.36
C THR A 355 1.17 28.16 26.87
N THR A 356 2.07 27.33 27.37
CA THR A 356 2.20 27.08 28.82
C THR A 356 2.73 28.27 29.60
N LYS A 357 3.43 29.20 28.94
CA LYS A 357 3.91 30.47 29.58
C LYS A 357 2.92 31.62 29.47
N GLY A 358 1.76 31.43 28.83
CA GLY A 358 0.67 32.40 28.76
C GLY A 358 0.91 33.63 27.88
N THR A 359 1.99 33.64 27.08
CA THR A 359 2.40 34.80 26.26
C THR A 359 2.29 34.56 24.75
N TYR A 360 1.93 33.33 24.32
CA TYR A 360 1.88 32.96 22.93
C TYR A 360 0.43 32.78 22.45
N LYS A 361 0.12 33.40 21.32
CA LYS A 361 -1.08 33.05 20.56
C LYS A 361 -0.70 31.94 19.59
N GLU A 362 -1.40 30.81 19.66
CA GLU A 362 -1.26 29.74 18.64
C GLU A 362 -1.34 30.37 17.26
N ASN A 363 -0.25 30.25 16.50
CA ASN A 363 -0.26 30.57 15.09
C ASN A 363 -0.22 29.26 14.30
N PRO A 364 -1.38 28.72 13.88
CA PRO A 364 -1.46 27.47 13.16
C PRO A 364 -0.87 27.54 11.75
N GLN A 365 -0.52 28.74 11.25
CA GLN A 365 -0.06 28.89 9.85
C GLN A 365 1.40 28.44 9.65
N SER A 366 2.19 28.28 10.71
CA SER A 366 3.59 27.82 10.60
C SER A 366 3.75 26.30 10.75
N ALA A 367 2.71 25.59 11.12
CA ALA A 367 2.73 24.16 11.36
C ALA A 367 1.84 23.43 10.34
N ILE A 368 2.33 22.31 9.84
CA ILE A 368 1.54 21.39 9.02
C ILE A 368 1.04 20.29 9.94
N GLU A 369 -0.26 20.06 9.99
CA GLU A 369 -0.85 18.94 10.71
C GLU A 369 -1.23 17.85 9.71
N ILE A 370 -0.77 16.62 9.95
CA ILE A 370 -1.06 15.44 9.15
C ILE A 370 -1.58 14.33 10.04
N THR A 371 -2.61 13.64 9.59
CA THR A 371 -3.05 12.38 10.20
C THR A 371 -2.61 11.25 9.30
N VAL A 372 -1.79 10.35 9.83
CA VAL A 372 -1.26 9.20 9.09
C VAL A 372 -1.91 7.93 9.59
N SER A 373 -2.45 7.17 8.64
CA SER A 373 -2.98 5.83 8.81
C SER A 373 -2.36 4.91 7.75
N SER A 374 -2.60 3.62 7.83
CA SER A 374 -2.18 2.65 6.80
C SER A 374 -2.72 2.96 5.40
N ASN A 375 -3.83 3.74 5.31
CA ASN A 375 -4.43 4.18 4.04
C ASN A 375 -3.81 5.47 3.49
N THR A 376 -2.92 6.12 4.24
CA THR A 376 -2.24 7.33 3.76
C THR A 376 -1.32 6.98 2.59
N ALA A 377 -1.35 7.79 1.53
CA ALA A 377 -0.47 7.61 0.38
C ALA A 377 1.01 7.62 0.82
N HIS A 378 1.74 6.59 0.45
CA HIS A 378 3.14 6.41 0.80
C HIS A 378 3.90 5.71 -0.34
N GLN A 379 5.21 5.84 -0.32
CA GLN A 379 6.13 5.10 -1.16
C GLN A 379 6.80 4.00 -0.32
N ILE A 380 7.16 2.90 -0.97
CA ILE A 380 7.95 1.85 -0.31
C ILE A 380 9.41 2.02 -0.68
N ASP A 381 10.26 2.16 0.32
CA ASP A 381 11.69 2.16 0.15
C ASP A 381 12.14 0.80 -0.41
N PRO A 382 12.78 0.75 -1.59
CA PRO A 382 13.12 -0.51 -2.24
C PRO A 382 14.19 -1.33 -1.50
N ASP A 383 15.02 -0.67 -0.68
CA ASP A 383 16.13 -1.31 0.01
C ASP A 383 15.70 -1.86 1.39
N THR A 384 14.89 -1.10 2.11
CA THR A 384 14.48 -1.43 3.48
C THR A 384 13.07 -1.99 3.57
N GLY A 385 12.22 -1.73 2.57
CA GLY A 385 10.79 -2.05 2.61
C GLY A 385 9.96 -1.14 3.52
N ALA A 386 10.55 -0.08 4.08
CA ALA A 386 9.85 0.87 4.93
C ALA A 386 8.87 1.73 4.12
N ALA A 387 7.72 2.03 4.70
CA ALA A 387 6.78 3.00 4.13
C ALA A 387 7.31 4.43 4.35
N ILE A 388 7.29 5.27 3.31
CA ILE A 388 7.70 6.68 3.38
C ILE A 388 6.50 7.56 3.07
N VAL A 389 6.06 8.33 4.05
CA VAL A 389 5.04 9.38 3.89
C VAL A 389 5.75 10.70 3.62
N GLU A 390 5.46 11.34 2.48
CA GLU A 390 6.09 12.58 2.08
C GLU A 390 5.17 13.77 2.35
N VAL A 391 5.74 14.84 2.89
CA VAL A 391 5.08 16.13 3.15
C VAL A 391 5.93 17.24 2.56
N GLU A 392 5.31 18.13 1.78
CA GLU A 392 5.96 19.34 1.26
C GLU A 392 5.71 20.52 2.21
N GLN A 393 6.78 21.26 2.54
CA GLN A 393 6.67 22.51 3.24
C GLN A 393 7.28 23.65 2.44
N LYS A 394 6.48 24.72 2.25
CA LYS A 394 6.84 25.88 1.43
C LYS A 394 7.25 27.06 2.28
N ASN A 395 8.27 27.82 1.87
CA ASN A 395 8.62 29.10 2.46
C ASN A 395 8.70 30.17 1.38
N ASP A 396 8.38 31.41 1.79
CA ASP A 396 8.56 32.58 0.96
C ASP A 396 10.02 33.03 0.96
N GLU A 397 10.50 33.52 -0.17
CA GLU A 397 11.83 34.12 -0.29
C GLU A 397 11.90 35.41 0.54
N GLN A 398 13.06 35.65 1.16
CA GLN A 398 13.32 36.92 1.81
C GLN A 398 13.59 37.99 0.76
N VAL A 399 12.74 39.02 0.72
CA VAL A 399 12.85 40.12 -0.22
C VAL A 399 13.28 41.39 0.49
N GLY A 400 14.05 42.21 -0.21
CA GLY A 400 14.46 43.54 0.23
C GLY A 400 13.71 44.66 -0.49
N SER A 401 13.50 45.77 0.16
CA SER A 401 12.99 46.98 -0.48
C SER A 401 14.03 48.09 -0.44
N LEU A 402 14.11 48.88 -1.49
CA LEU A 402 14.98 50.05 -1.60
C LEU A 402 14.11 51.31 -1.66
N LEU A 403 14.22 52.16 -0.65
CA LEU A 403 13.58 53.47 -0.66
C LEU A 403 14.62 54.52 -1.14
N LEU A 404 14.36 55.14 -2.24
CA LEU A 404 15.15 56.22 -2.76
C LEU A 404 14.45 57.58 -2.59
N THR A 405 15.14 58.51 -1.95
CA THR A 405 14.62 59.89 -1.75
C THR A 405 15.56 60.83 -2.49
N LYS A 406 15.04 61.49 -3.50
CA LYS A 406 15.76 62.57 -4.20
C LYS A 406 15.44 63.91 -3.55
N LYS A 407 16.46 64.58 -3.05
CA LYS A 407 16.37 65.94 -2.54
C LYS A 407 17.17 66.86 -3.43
N GLY A 408 16.75 68.07 -3.51
CA GLY A 408 17.45 69.16 -4.22
C GLY A 408 17.12 70.53 -3.61
N GLU A 409 18.01 71.46 -3.83
CA GLU A 409 17.74 72.86 -3.44
C GLU A 409 16.72 73.45 -4.42
N GLN A 410 15.57 73.80 -3.92
CA GLN A 410 14.50 74.47 -4.66
C GLN A 410 14.36 75.91 -4.16
N LEU A 411 14.32 76.84 -5.15
CA LEU A 411 14.09 78.26 -4.87
C LEU A 411 12.67 78.44 -4.27
N THR A 412 12.59 78.75 -3.01
CA THR A 412 11.31 78.88 -2.32
C THR A 412 10.85 80.34 -2.17
N GLU A 413 11.78 81.29 -2.18
CA GLU A 413 11.45 82.68 -2.06
C GLU A 413 12.45 83.60 -2.80
N VAL A 414 11.89 84.59 -3.49
CA VAL A 414 12.68 85.67 -4.14
C VAL A 414 12.19 86.98 -3.52
N THR A 415 12.99 87.54 -2.61
CA THR A 415 12.61 88.79 -1.98
C THR A 415 13.24 89.97 -2.73
N GLY A 416 12.37 90.82 -3.22
CA GLY A 416 12.80 92.02 -4.02
C GLY A 416 13.15 93.28 -3.26
N ASP A 417 12.98 93.35 -1.88
CA ASP A 417 13.12 94.52 -1.12
C ASP A 417 13.77 94.24 0.26
N SER A 418 14.91 93.58 0.30
CA SER A 418 15.65 93.56 1.60
C SER A 418 16.27 94.93 1.96
N VAL A 419 16.35 95.17 3.24
CA VAL A 419 17.00 96.40 3.75
C VAL A 419 18.44 96.49 3.28
N LEU A 420 19.09 95.33 3.05
CA LEU A 420 20.46 95.21 2.52
C LEU A 420 20.55 95.60 1.01
N GLU A 421 19.54 95.34 0.21
CA GLU A 421 19.43 95.77 -1.15
C GLU A 421 19.27 97.35 -1.27
N LYS A 422 18.40 97.87 -0.44
CA LYS A 422 18.22 99.35 -0.37
C LYS A 422 19.53 100.10 0.00
N VAL A 423 20.27 99.52 0.98
CA VAL A 423 21.57 100.07 1.37
C VAL A 423 22.64 99.87 0.21
N LYS A 424 22.73 98.76 -0.43
CA LYS A 424 23.61 98.49 -1.52
C LYS A 424 23.29 99.39 -2.74
N THR A 425 21.98 99.50 -3.03
CA THR A 425 21.50 100.37 -4.12
C THR A 425 21.79 101.87 -3.80
N LEU A 426 21.67 102.33 -2.55
CA LEU A 426 22.02 103.65 -2.13
C LEU A 426 23.52 103.95 -2.19
N VAL A 427 24.35 102.97 -1.81
CA VAL A 427 25.82 103.10 -1.87
C VAL A 427 26.28 103.09 -3.32
N SER A 428 25.70 102.30 -4.19
CA SER A 428 26.03 102.29 -5.65
C SER A 428 25.56 103.57 -6.36
N LYS A 429 24.36 104.07 -5.97
CA LYS A 429 23.94 105.40 -6.46
C LYS A 429 24.82 106.54 -6.03
N VAL A 430 25.33 106.52 -4.84
CA VAL A 430 26.29 107.51 -4.36
C VAL A 430 27.65 107.40 -5.06
N LYS A 431 28.12 106.13 -5.27
CA LYS A 431 29.35 105.87 -6.02
C LYS A 431 29.19 106.24 -7.49
N ASN A 432 28.09 106.00 -8.13
CA ASN A 432 27.82 106.30 -9.55
C ASN A 432 27.63 107.81 -9.78
N ALA A 433 27.04 108.54 -8.81
CA ALA A 433 26.93 110.00 -8.80
C ALA A 433 28.31 110.70 -8.73
N VAL A 434 29.29 110.11 -8.04
CA VAL A 434 30.66 110.57 -7.99
C VAL A 434 31.48 110.19 -9.23
N SER A 435 31.16 109.06 -9.86
CA SER A 435 31.83 108.46 -11.04
C SER A 435 31.17 108.79 -12.38
N GLY A 436 29.97 109.37 -12.34
CA GLY A 436 29.23 109.68 -13.58
C GLY A 436 28.66 108.49 -14.31
N LYS A 437 28.55 107.28 -13.67
CA LYS A 437 27.96 106.13 -14.26
C LYS A 437 26.73 105.70 -13.43
N GLU A 438 25.57 105.67 -14.03
CA GLU A 438 24.36 105.05 -13.45
C GLU A 438 24.38 103.56 -13.70
N GLU A 439 24.56 102.73 -12.64
CA GLU A 439 24.31 101.30 -12.67
C GLU A 439 23.04 101.08 -11.88
N THR A 440 21.95 100.69 -12.54
CA THR A 440 20.69 100.24 -11.96
C THR A 440 20.76 98.70 -11.89
N GLY A 441 21.34 98.28 -10.81
CA GLY A 441 21.33 96.83 -10.52
C GLY A 441 20.21 96.51 -9.48
N ILE A 442 19.28 95.71 -9.85
CA ILE A 442 18.27 95.13 -8.86
C ILE A 442 18.94 93.91 -8.22
N TYR A 443 19.21 94.00 -6.95
CA TYR A 443 19.73 92.87 -6.19
C TYR A 443 18.52 92.11 -5.63
N LYS A 444 18.46 90.80 -5.89
CA LYS A 444 17.45 89.88 -5.36
C LYS A 444 18.10 88.92 -4.40
N ASP A 445 17.52 88.73 -3.25
CA ASP A 445 17.91 87.66 -2.34
C ASP A 445 17.13 86.43 -2.72
N PHE A 446 17.86 85.35 -2.94
CA PHE A 446 17.29 84.04 -3.29
C PHE A 446 17.43 83.13 -2.10
N LYS A 447 16.31 82.58 -1.64
CA LYS A 447 16.28 81.62 -0.54
C LYS A 447 16.01 80.24 -1.12
N TYR A 448 16.87 79.32 -0.80
CA TYR A 448 16.75 77.92 -1.23
C TYR A 448 16.48 77.04 -0.03
N GLU A 449 15.58 76.09 -0.15
CA GLU A 449 15.32 75.08 0.83
C GLU A 449 15.48 73.69 0.20
N GLU A 450 16.03 72.73 0.95
CA GLU A 450 16.16 71.35 0.52
C GLU A 450 14.78 70.67 0.57
N THR A 451 14.20 70.38 -0.57
CA THR A 451 12.90 69.76 -0.71
C THR A 451 12.96 68.53 -1.59
N GLY A 452 11.91 67.64 -1.50
CA GLY A 452 11.78 66.52 -2.41
C GLY A 452 11.67 66.98 -3.90
N VAL A 453 12.40 66.35 -4.79
CA VAL A 453 12.37 66.61 -6.24
C VAL A 453 11.48 65.60 -6.93
N GLU A 454 10.34 66.07 -7.46
CA GLU A 454 9.37 65.21 -8.19
C GLU A 454 9.87 64.97 -9.61
N GLY A 455 9.54 63.78 -10.16
CA GLY A 455 9.82 63.40 -11.54
C GLY A 455 11.23 62.86 -11.81
N ALA A 456 12.07 62.68 -10.77
CA ALA A 456 13.35 62.03 -10.91
C ALA A 456 13.17 60.53 -11.24
N GLN A 457 13.80 60.08 -12.32
CA GLN A 457 13.80 58.66 -12.72
C GLN A 457 15.10 58.00 -12.27
N PHE A 458 14.98 56.78 -11.76
CA PHE A 458 16.12 55.98 -11.34
C PHE A 458 16.01 54.61 -11.99
N GLU A 459 17.13 54.03 -12.37
CA GLU A 459 17.25 52.63 -12.79
C GLU A 459 18.11 51.93 -11.76
N VAL A 460 17.67 50.72 -11.38
CA VAL A 460 18.39 49.86 -10.43
C VAL A 460 18.99 48.70 -11.20
N TYR A 461 20.28 48.56 -11.11
CA TYR A 461 21.02 47.50 -11.78
C TYR A 461 21.59 46.54 -10.73
N ALA A 462 21.56 45.24 -11.04
CA ALA A 462 22.31 44.26 -10.28
C ALA A 462 23.81 44.49 -10.47
N LYS A 463 24.56 44.62 -9.39
CA LYS A 463 26.01 44.71 -9.44
C LYS A 463 26.66 43.37 -9.82
N ASP A 464 26.12 42.30 -9.32
CA ASP A 464 26.51 40.92 -9.57
C ASP A 464 25.28 40.12 -9.96
N THR A 465 25.46 38.91 -10.51
CA THR A 465 24.35 38.03 -10.83
C THR A 465 23.56 37.69 -9.56
N ILE A 466 22.26 37.89 -9.61
CA ILE A 466 21.34 37.54 -8.50
C ILE A 466 20.76 36.14 -8.80
N TYR A 467 20.96 35.20 -7.88
CA TYR A 467 20.45 33.84 -7.97
C TYR A 467 19.25 33.69 -7.07
N SER A 468 18.32 32.78 -7.44
CA SER A 468 17.25 32.37 -6.54
C SER A 468 17.84 31.75 -5.27
N PRO A 469 17.28 32.03 -4.09
CA PRO A 469 17.77 31.45 -2.84
C PRO A 469 17.51 29.95 -2.73
N ASP A 470 16.71 29.33 -3.62
CA ASP A 470 16.43 27.90 -3.63
C ASP A 470 17.65 27.03 -3.99
N GLY A 471 18.69 27.64 -4.57
CA GLY A 471 19.91 26.93 -4.99
C GLY A 471 19.76 26.19 -6.32
N ALA A 472 18.60 26.27 -6.97
CA ALA A 472 18.42 25.75 -8.31
C ALA A 472 19.33 26.53 -9.27
N LYS A 473 20.09 25.83 -10.07
CA LYS A 473 20.82 26.44 -11.18
C LYS A 473 19.85 26.46 -12.34
N ASP A 474 19.55 27.66 -12.86
CA ASP A 474 18.88 27.77 -14.15
C ASP A 474 19.71 26.98 -15.17
N GLU A 475 19.16 25.92 -15.68
CA GLU A 475 19.68 25.28 -16.88
C GLU A 475 19.40 26.28 -18.03
N ALA A 476 20.43 26.92 -18.48
CA ALA A 476 20.42 27.86 -19.59
C ALA A 476 20.12 27.17 -20.93
#